data_c5e7787d7d058c06acca5b7e3091c387
#
_entry.id   c5e7787d7d058c06acca5b7e3091c387
#
_cell.length_a   1.000
_cell.length_b   1.000
_cell.length_c   1.000
_cell.angle_alpha   90.00
_cell.angle_beta   90.00
_cell.angle_gamma   90.00
#
_symmetry.space_group_name_H-M   'P 1'
#
loop_
_entity.id
_entity.type
_entity.pdbx_description
1 polymer ?
#
loop_
_entity_poly.entity_id
_entity_poly.type
_entity_poly.pdbx_seq_one_letter_code
_entity_poly.pdbx_strand_id
1 'polypeptide(L)'
;MNTFTDHPHRRYNPLAGEWVLVSPHRSKRPWQGQVEDAEVPDMPPHDPDCYLCAGNTRINGAKNPDYKHTFVFDNDFAALTEDAPDESFRDGLLMAEGESGICRVVC
;
A
#
# COMPACT_ATOMS: atom_id res chain seq x y z
N MET A 1 23.05 3.53 3.74
CA MET A 1 21.82 3.25 4.52
C MET A 1 20.66 3.00 3.58
N ASN A 2 20.61 1.79 3.04
CA ASN A 2 19.67 1.47 1.97
C ASN A 2 18.32 0.95 2.49
N THR A 3 18.23 0.60 3.77
CA THR A 3 17.01 0.08 4.37
C THR A 3 15.83 1.03 4.22
N PHE A 4 16.05 2.31 4.45
CA PHE A 4 15.00 3.32 4.38
C PHE A 4 14.65 3.76 2.95
N THR A 5 15.34 3.25 1.94
CA THR A 5 14.98 3.48 0.55
C THR A 5 14.10 2.38 -0.04
N ASP A 6 14.05 1.20 0.60
CA ASP A 6 13.36 0.02 0.07
C ASP A 6 12.28 -0.52 1.01
N HIS A 7 12.28 -0.14 2.29
CA HIS A 7 11.39 -0.70 3.30
C HIS A 7 10.54 0.36 3.99
N PRO A 8 9.34 0.01 4.45
CA PRO A 8 8.51 0.93 5.19
C PRO A 8 9.18 1.36 6.49
N HIS A 9 9.05 2.63 6.81
CA HIS A 9 9.60 3.25 8.00
C HIS A 9 8.83 4.50 8.36
N ARG A 10 9.06 5.03 9.55
CA ARG A 10 8.51 6.31 9.95
C ARG A 10 9.62 7.34 10.11
N ARG A 11 9.33 8.56 9.74
CA ARG A 11 10.23 9.71 9.90
C ARG A 11 9.61 10.74 10.82
N TYR A 12 10.44 11.31 11.68
CA TYR A 12 9.99 12.34 12.59
C TYR A 12 10.06 13.71 11.94
N ASN A 13 8.94 14.45 12.02
CA ASN A 13 8.89 15.85 11.59
C ASN A 13 9.08 16.76 12.83
N PRO A 14 10.26 17.34 13.04
CA PRO A 14 10.52 18.15 14.23
C PRO A 14 9.76 19.49 14.24
N LEU A 15 9.31 19.96 13.07
CA LEU A 15 8.55 21.19 12.99
C LEU A 15 7.12 21.03 13.52
N ALA A 16 6.53 19.86 13.34
CA ALA A 16 5.18 19.55 13.77
C ALA A 16 5.13 18.65 15.01
N GLY A 17 6.25 18.03 15.38
CA GLY A 17 6.28 17.05 16.46
C GLY A 17 5.55 15.74 16.14
N GLU A 18 5.51 15.37 14.87
CA GLU A 18 4.73 14.23 14.39
C GLU A 18 5.60 13.25 13.61
N TRP A 19 5.20 11.97 13.66
CA TRP A 19 5.79 10.92 12.85
C TRP A 19 4.97 10.71 11.58
N VAL A 20 5.66 10.44 10.47
CA VAL A 20 5.02 10.18 9.17
C VAL A 20 5.49 8.83 8.66
N LEU A 21 4.54 7.99 8.27
CA LEU A 21 4.84 6.70 7.64
C LEU A 21 5.30 6.93 6.20
N VAL A 22 6.42 6.32 5.83
CA VAL A 22 7.01 6.39 4.49
C VAL A 22 7.10 4.96 3.94
N SER A 23 6.57 4.75 2.76
CA SER A 23 6.53 3.44 2.11
C SER A 23 7.15 3.51 0.72
N PRO A 24 8.49 3.59 0.63
CA PRO A 24 9.17 3.84 -0.65
C PRO A 24 8.97 2.71 -1.68
N HIS A 25 8.81 1.48 -1.22
CA HIS A 25 8.57 0.34 -2.11
C HIS A 25 7.29 0.46 -2.92
N ARG A 26 6.31 1.28 -2.46
CA ARG A 26 5.06 1.50 -3.18
C ARG A 26 5.23 2.33 -4.45
N SER A 27 6.36 3.00 -4.64
CA SER A 27 6.65 3.70 -5.89
C SER A 27 6.78 2.74 -7.07
N LYS A 28 7.03 1.47 -6.82
CA LYS A 28 7.13 0.42 -7.84
C LYS A 28 5.78 -0.13 -8.27
N ARG A 29 4.70 0.32 -7.63
CA ARG A 29 3.35 -0.15 -7.94
C ARG A 29 2.96 0.28 -9.36
N PRO A 30 2.45 -0.65 -10.20
CA PRO A 30 1.90 -0.29 -11.49
C PRO A 30 0.74 0.70 -11.33
N TRP A 31 0.75 1.77 -12.10
CA TRP A 31 -0.25 2.83 -12.03
C TRP A 31 -1.24 2.67 -13.18
N GLN A 32 -2.52 2.56 -12.85
CA GLN A 32 -3.58 2.45 -13.86
C GLN A 32 -3.96 3.80 -14.48
N GLY A 33 -3.41 4.88 -13.93
CA GLY A 33 -3.79 6.23 -14.31
C GLY A 33 -5.01 6.70 -13.54
N GLN A 34 -5.16 8.00 -13.48
CA GLN A 34 -6.30 8.64 -12.89
C GLN A 34 -6.90 9.60 -13.89
N VAL A 35 -8.12 9.32 -14.32
CA VAL A 35 -8.92 10.24 -15.11
C VAL A 35 -10.04 10.73 -14.21
N GLU A 36 -10.01 12.02 -13.90
CA GLU A 36 -11.07 12.66 -13.14
C GLU A 36 -12.11 13.19 -14.09
N ASP A 37 -13.25 12.50 -14.16
CA ASP A 37 -14.43 13.01 -14.83
C ASP A 37 -15.32 13.69 -13.79
N ALA A 38 -15.92 14.79 -14.18
CA ALA A 38 -16.84 15.54 -13.31
C ALA A 38 -18.14 14.78 -13.02
N GLU A 39 -18.41 13.74 -13.76
CA GLU A 39 -19.58 12.87 -13.58
C GLU A 39 -19.14 11.54 -12.98
N VAL A 40 -19.89 11.08 -12.00
CA VAL A 40 -19.73 9.74 -11.46
C VAL A 40 -20.48 8.78 -12.40
N PRO A 41 -19.78 7.98 -13.22
CA PRO A 41 -20.45 7.01 -14.06
C PRO A 41 -21.12 5.93 -13.20
N ASP A 42 -22.15 5.31 -13.73
CA ASP A 42 -22.72 4.13 -13.13
C ASP A 42 -21.65 3.06 -13.05
N MET A 43 -21.29 2.70 -11.83
CA MET A 43 -20.28 1.65 -11.62
C MET A 43 -20.95 0.29 -11.72
N PRO A 44 -20.50 -0.59 -12.63
CA PRO A 44 -21.05 -1.93 -12.69
C PRO A 44 -20.72 -2.70 -11.41
N PRO A 45 -21.55 -3.65 -10.99
CA PRO A 45 -21.26 -4.50 -9.83
C PRO A 45 -20.01 -5.37 -10.03
N HIS A 46 -19.61 -5.61 -11.28
CA HIS A 46 -18.40 -6.31 -11.64
C HIS A 46 -17.75 -5.65 -12.86
N ASP A 47 -16.46 -5.34 -12.75
CA ASP A 47 -15.67 -4.79 -13.84
C ASP A 47 -14.56 -5.79 -14.20
N PRO A 48 -14.50 -6.29 -15.44
CA PRO A 48 -13.47 -7.26 -15.83
C PRO A 48 -12.03 -6.69 -15.77
N ASP A 49 -11.86 -5.37 -15.77
CA ASP A 49 -10.57 -4.72 -15.68
C ASP A 49 -10.17 -4.33 -14.23
N CYS A 50 -11.07 -4.54 -13.27
CA CYS A 50 -10.77 -4.24 -11.87
C CYS A 50 -9.96 -5.35 -11.23
N TYR A 51 -8.84 -4.99 -10.59
CA TYR A 51 -7.98 -5.95 -9.90
C TYR A 51 -8.65 -6.60 -8.68
N LEU A 52 -9.70 -5.99 -8.15
CA LEU A 52 -10.32 -6.41 -6.90
C LEU A 52 -11.63 -7.17 -7.10
N CYS A 53 -12.20 -7.14 -8.31
CA CYS A 53 -13.47 -7.82 -8.58
C CYS A 53 -13.30 -9.34 -8.56
N ALA A 54 -14.41 -10.02 -8.23
CA ALA A 54 -14.46 -11.47 -8.16
C ALA A 54 -14.02 -12.14 -9.47
N GLY A 55 -13.18 -13.17 -9.37
CA GLY A 55 -12.69 -13.92 -10.51
C GLY A 55 -11.59 -13.24 -11.31
N ASN A 56 -11.30 -11.98 -11.06
CA ASN A 56 -10.26 -11.24 -11.78
C ASN A 56 -8.87 -11.51 -11.20
N THR A 57 -7.84 -11.23 -12.01
CA THR A 57 -6.45 -11.38 -11.60
C THR A 57 -5.94 -10.10 -10.97
N ARG A 58 -5.36 -10.20 -9.76
CA ARG A 58 -4.74 -9.07 -9.08
C ARG A 58 -3.40 -8.71 -9.70
N ILE A 59 -2.87 -7.53 -9.33
CA ILE A 59 -1.59 -7.02 -9.82
C ILE A 59 -0.45 -8.02 -9.62
N ASN A 60 -0.44 -8.77 -8.50
CA ASN A 60 0.61 -9.75 -8.22
C ASN A 60 0.47 -11.07 -9.00
N GLY A 61 -0.55 -11.20 -9.84
CA GLY A 61 -0.83 -12.41 -10.62
C GLY A 61 -1.76 -13.41 -9.95
N ALA A 62 -2.12 -13.21 -8.68
CA ALA A 62 -3.06 -14.09 -7.99
C ALA A 62 -4.49 -13.84 -8.48
N LYS A 63 -5.23 -14.91 -8.67
CA LYS A 63 -6.63 -14.83 -9.11
C LYS A 63 -7.56 -14.75 -7.92
N ASN A 64 -8.46 -13.77 -7.92
CA ASN A 64 -9.51 -13.68 -6.91
C ASN A 64 -10.52 -14.82 -7.07
N PRO A 65 -11.00 -15.40 -5.96
CA PRO A 65 -12.11 -16.34 -6.04
C PRO A 65 -13.39 -15.64 -6.53
N ASP A 66 -14.32 -16.42 -7.00
CA ASP A 66 -15.65 -15.89 -7.41
C ASP A 66 -16.50 -15.65 -6.16
N TYR A 67 -16.11 -14.67 -5.37
CA TYR A 67 -16.82 -14.32 -4.14
C TYR A 67 -18.09 -13.52 -4.43
N LYS A 68 -19.10 -13.67 -3.57
CA LYS A 68 -20.42 -13.02 -3.73
C LYS A 68 -20.69 -11.93 -2.68
N HIS A 69 -20.01 -11.99 -1.55
CA HIS A 69 -20.22 -11.07 -0.42
C HIS A 69 -18.95 -10.32 -0.12
N THR A 70 -18.18 -10.81 0.82
CA THR A 70 -16.91 -10.20 1.21
C THR A 70 -15.74 -11.12 0.95
N PHE A 71 -14.60 -10.53 0.65
CA PHE A 71 -13.36 -11.25 0.46
C PHE A 71 -12.24 -10.43 1.09
N VAL A 72 -11.39 -11.09 1.88
CA VAL A 72 -10.26 -10.46 2.55
C VAL A 72 -8.97 -11.11 2.06
N PHE A 73 -8.00 -10.30 1.69
CA PHE A 73 -6.68 -10.79 1.29
C PHE A 73 -5.60 -9.81 1.71
N ASP A 74 -4.35 -10.29 1.78
CA ASP A 74 -3.21 -9.43 2.06
C ASP A 74 -2.99 -8.47 0.90
N ASN A 75 -2.77 -7.19 1.21
CA ASN A 75 -2.60 -6.17 0.18
C ASN A 75 -1.35 -6.46 -0.66
N ASP A 76 -1.52 -6.50 -1.98
CA ASP A 76 -0.44 -6.81 -2.93
C ASP A 76 0.67 -5.76 -2.91
N PHE A 77 0.32 -4.50 -2.62
CA PHE A 77 1.26 -3.40 -2.47
C PHE A 77 1.00 -2.69 -1.13
N ALA A 78 1.30 -3.39 -0.06
CA ALA A 78 1.05 -2.93 1.29
C ALA A 78 1.97 -1.78 1.69
N ALA A 79 1.43 -0.83 2.45
CA ALA A 79 2.22 0.26 3.03
C ALA A 79 3.18 -0.28 4.10
N LEU A 80 2.78 -1.32 4.82
CA LEU A 80 3.60 -2.03 5.79
C LEU A 80 3.83 -3.45 5.31
N THR A 81 5.04 -3.97 5.57
CA THR A 81 5.42 -5.35 5.27
C THR A 81 5.96 -6.01 6.54
N GLU A 82 5.89 -7.34 6.61
CA GLU A 82 6.37 -8.08 7.79
C GLU A 82 7.90 -8.19 7.82
N ASP A 83 8.54 -8.05 6.68
CA ASP A 83 9.97 -8.24 6.50
C ASP A 83 10.80 -6.96 6.67
N ALA A 84 10.16 -5.85 7.03
CA ALA A 84 10.87 -4.60 7.23
C ALA A 84 11.86 -4.73 8.40
N PRO A 85 13.16 -4.40 8.21
CA PRO A 85 14.13 -4.51 9.27
C PRO A 85 13.87 -3.51 10.39
N ASP A 86 14.18 -3.92 11.62
CA ASP A 86 14.08 -3.08 12.79
C ASP A 86 15.34 -2.23 12.91
N GLU A 87 15.40 -1.15 12.17
CA GLU A 87 16.50 -0.19 12.18
C GLU A 87 16.03 1.19 12.60
N SER A 88 16.92 1.92 13.25
CA SER A 88 16.67 3.31 13.63
C SER A 88 17.82 4.20 13.20
N PHE A 89 17.48 5.43 12.86
CA PHE A 89 18.42 6.47 12.49
C PHE A 89 18.13 7.72 13.31
N ARG A 90 19.18 8.33 13.84
CA ARG A 90 19.05 9.61 14.53
C ARG A 90 20.27 10.46 14.24
N ASP A 91 20.04 11.68 13.77
CA ASP A 91 21.08 12.70 13.59
C ASP A 91 20.48 14.05 14.00
N GLY A 92 20.73 14.44 15.25
CA GLY A 92 20.12 15.65 15.82
C GLY A 92 18.60 15.54 15.89
N LEU A 93 17.89 16.42 15.17
CA LEU A 93 16.44 16.42 15.10
C LEU A 93 15.90 15.49 14.02
N LEU A 94 16.76 14.92 13.17
CA LEU A 94 16.36 14.00 12.13
C LEU A 94 16.29 12.58 12.70
N MET A 95 15.13 11.97 12.63
CA MET A 95 14.90 10.63 13.15
C MET A 95 14.09 9.79 12.16
N ALA A 96 14.46 8.52 12.03
CA ALA A 96 13.71 7.54 11.26
C ALA A 96 13.78 6.19 11.94
N GLU A 97 12.70 5.44 11.91
CA GLU A 97 12.63 4.09 12.49
C GLU A 97 11.91 3.17 11.53
N GLY A 98 12.40 1.93 11.39
CA GLY A 98 11.75 0.90 10.61
C GLY A 98 10.39 0.54 11.19
N GLU A 99 9.43 0.26 10.32
CA GLU A 99 8.08 -0.17 10.69
C GLU A 99 7.72 -1.43 9.94
N SER A 100 7.10 -2.37 10.62
CA SER A 100 6.60 -3.60 10.04
C SER A 100 5.15 -3.83 10.42
N GLY A 101 4.45 -4.62 9.65
CA GLY A 101 3.05 -4.92 9.92
C GLY A 101 2.39 -5.64 8.76
N ILE A 102 1.10 -5.88 8.91
CA ILE A 102 0.27 -6.56 7.93
C ILE A 102 -0.82 -5.60 7.45
N CYS A 103 -0.98 -5.49 6.13
CA CYS A 103 -2.06 -4.72 5.53
C CYS A 103 -2.97 -5.67 4.76
N ARG A 104 -4.29 -5.56 4.97
CA ARG A 104 -5.27 -6.39 4.29
C ARG A 104 -6.31 -5.53 3.59
N VAL A 105 -6.82 -6.05 2.48
CA VAL A 105 -7.90 -5.43 1.73
C VAL A 105 -9.18 -6.22 1.99
N VAL A 106 -10.24 -5.50 2.29
CA VAL A 106 -11.59 -6.06 2.45
C VAL A 106 -12.45 -5.59 1.29
N CYS A 107 -12.94 -6.53 0.49
CA CYS A 107 -13.81 -6.25 -0.64
C CYS A 107 -15.24 -6.70 -0.36
#